data_48d0bf77d175364389a558dd447086e3
#
_entry.id   48d0bf77d175364389a558dd447086e3
#
_cell.length_a   1.000
_cell.length_b   1.000
_cell.length_c   1.000
_cell.angle_alpha   90.00
_cell.angle_beta   90.00
_cell.angle_gamma   90.00
#
_symmetry.space_group_name_H-M   'P 1'
#
loop_
_entity.id
_entity.type
_entity.pdbx_description
1 polymer ?
#
loop_
_entity_poly.entity_id
_entity_poly.type
_entity_poly.pdbx_seq_one_letter_code
_entity_poly.pdbx_strand_id
1 'polypeptide(L)'
;MKDFFRSKTFKVIAVLLAAVLAFFLRAVYTGELMPTLSHLGGAVATPVGEFFAGIGRSLEDFFQPILHGRELQKQNEELQALVNELTRRQADYDELKNQNDLYRQFFSISDSNADYTLEPATVIARVADDPSGSFIINIGQAQGICSGMPVITEDGLVGIVGRVSEQYCRVLTLMDPTVNVGVLDSATLDTGILTGDVSLAADSAARMDYLRLQSEAASGDLIITSGYGGMIPQGLTVGYLSETALAATGLTLEGHIKLSALPENARQVFVITAYTVSRAPAEESPAGNAP
;
A
#
# COMPACT_ATOMS: atom_id res chain seq x y z
N MET A 1 -4.73 -5.47 56.08
CA MET A 1 -6.06 -5.91 56.55
C MET A 1 -6.12 -6.30 58.01
N LYS A 2 -5.03 -6.52 58.75
CA LYS A 2 -5.02 -6.88 60.19
C LYS A 2 -5.25 -5.72 61.13
N ASP A 3 -4.96 -4.47 60.72
CA ASP A 3 -5.05 -3.29 61.61
C ASP A 3 -6.45 -2.68 61.70
N PHE A 4 -7.34 -2.97 60.74
CA PHE A 4 -8.73 -2.54 60.75
C PHE A 4 -9.55 -3.18 61.88
N PHE A 5 -9.29 -4.47 62.15
CA PHE A 5 -9.96 -5.20 63.23
C PHE A 5 -9.46 -4.79 64.64
N ARG A 6 -8.37 -4.03 64.75
CA ARG A 6 -7.78 -3.60 66.01
C ARG A 6 -8.20 -2.17 66.44
N SER A 7 -8.88 -1.47 65.51
CA SER A 7 -9.37 -0.10 65.76
C SER A 7 -10.42 -0.08 66.88
N LYS A 8 -10.30 0.94 67.79
CA LYS A 8 -11.28 1.18 68.85
C LYS A 8 -12.68 1.40 68.30
N THR A 9 -12.79 2.02 67.13
CA THR A 9 -14.07 2.25 66.42
C THR A 9 -14.71 0.95 65.93
N PHE A 10 -13.92 0.00 65.43
CA PHE A 10 -14.45 -1.33 65.00
C PHE A 10 -15.00 -2.12 66.21
N LYS A 11 -14.29 -2.08 67.35
CA LYS A 11 -14.77 -2.75 68.59
C LYS A 11 -16.06 -2.16 69.10
N VAL A 12 -16.23 -0.83 69.05
CA VAL A 12 -17.47 -0.14 69.48
C VAL A 12 -18.62 -0.52 68.55
N ILE A 13 -18.39 -0.55 67.21
CA ILE A 13 -19.42 -0.95 66.23
C ILE A 13 -19.78 -2.43 66.39
N ALA A 14 -18.81 -3.30 66.62
CA ALA A 14 -19.06 -4.73 66.83
C ALA A 14 -19.86 -4.99 68.13
N VAL A 15 -19.57 -4.27 69.21
CA VAL A 15 -20.31 -4.37 70.47
C VAL A 15 -21.75 -3.84 70.34
N LEU A 16 -21.93 -2.74 69.57
CA LEU A 16 -23.25 -2.18 69.29
C LEU A 16 -24.10 -3.12 68.45
N LEU A 17 -23.50 -3.74 67.43
CA LEU A 17 -24.16 -4.74 66.58
C LEU A 17 -24.48 -5.99 67.34
N ALA A 18 -23.63 -6.49 68.23
CA ALA A 18 -23.90 -7.60 69.14
C ALA A 18 -25.01 -7.31 70.13
N ALA A 19 -25.05 -6.08 70.66
CA ALA A 19 -26.14 -5.63 71.62
C ALA A 19 -27.47 -5.56 70.86
N VAL A 20 -27.54 -5.06 69.64
CA VAL A 20 -28.77 -5.03 68.83
C VAL A 20 -29.21 -6.45 68.49
N LEU A 21 -28.28 -7.35 68.17
CA LEU A 21 -28.58 -8.74 67.83
C LEU A 21 -29.07 -9.49 69.06
N ALA A 22 -28.46 -9.27 70.23
CA ALA A 22 -28.90 -9.83 71.53
C ALA A 22 -30.28 -9.31 71.95
N PHE A 23 -30.56 -8.04 71.70
CA PHE A 23 -31.88 -7.43 71.94
C PHE A 23 -32.95 -8.08 71.02
N PHE A 24 -32.59 -8.25 69.75
CA PHE A 24 -33.52 -8.89 68.79
C PHE A 24 -33.78 -10.37 69.13
N LEU A 25 -32.74 -11.11 69.50
CA LEU A 25 -32.87 -12.51 69.92
C LEU A 25 -33.75 -12.65 71.23
N ARG A 26 -33.52 -11.72 72.17
CA ARG A 26 -34.32 -11.67 73.37
C ARG A 26 -35.80 -11.35 73.09
N ALA A 27 -36.02 -10.41 72.15
CA ALA A 27 -37.37 -10.02 71.74
C ALA A 27 -38.12 -11.16 71.03
N VAL A 28 -37.42 -11.96 70.21
CA VAL A 28 -37.98 -13.15 69.56
C VAL A 28 -38.24 -14.27 70.57
N TYR A 29 -37.38 -14.45 71.61
CA TYR A 29 -37.46 -15.55 72.53
C TYR A 29 -38.51 -15.33 73.66
N THR A 30 -38.76 -14.08 74.03
CA THR A 30 -39.70 -13.75 75.13
C THR A 30 -41.13 -13.50 74.68
N GLY A 31 -41.37 -13.39 73.38
CA GLY A 31 -42.74 -13.25 72.83
C GLY A 31 -43.53 -12.01 73.28
N GLU A 32 -42.94 -11.13 74.10
CA GLU A 32 -43.61 -9.98 74.73
C GLU A 32 -43.30 -8.68 73.98
N LEU A 33 -43.65 -8.58 72.74
CA LEU A 33 -43.49 -7.31 72.00
C LEU A 33 -44.81 -6.68 71.55
N MET A 34 -45.89 -6.90 72.32
CA MET A 34 -47.10 -6.09 72.10
C MET A 34 -47.82 -5.92 73.45
N PRO A 35 -47.83 -4.78 74.13
CA PRO A 35 -48.76 -3.72 73.84
C PRO A 35 -48.28 -2.27 74.14
N THR A 36 -47.01 -1.99 74.29
CA THR A 36 -46.62 -0.64 74.73
C THR A 36 -45.99 0.25 73.62
N LEU A 37 -45.92 -0.21 72.38
CA LEU A 37 -45.31 0.51 71.26
C LEU A 37 -46.25 1.27 70.32
N SER A 38 -47.57 1.27 70.64
CA SER A 38 -48.56 1.94 69.80
C SER A 38 -48.52 3.46 69.84
N HIS A 39 -47.84 4.07 70.80
CA HIS A 39 -47.74 5.52 70.96
C HIS A 39 -46.35 6.13 70.63
N LEU A 40 -45.30 5.32 70.40
CA LEU A 40 -43.98 5.78 70.01
C LEU A 40 -43.54 5.32 68.60
N GLY A 41 -44.42 4.59 67.94
CA GLY A 41 -44.09 3.99 66.62
C GLY A 41 -43.93 4.98 65.43
N GLY A 42 -44.38 6.23 65.58
CA GLY A 42 -44.35 7.21 64.55
C GLY A 42 -43.03 7.98 64.43
N ALA A 43 -42.25 8.07 65.53
CA ALA A 43 -41.10 8.95 65.57
C ALA A 43 -39.74 8.22 65.33
N VAL A 44 -39.71 6.88 65.46
CA VAL A 44 -38.45 6.11 65.36
C VAL A 44 -38.42 5.20 64.15
N ALA A 45 -39.61 4.84 63.62
CA ALA A 45 -39.67 3.96 62.43
C ALA A 45 -39.27 4.66 61.11
N THR A 46 -39.48 5.98 61.01
CA THR A 46 -39.15 6.74 59.81
C THR A 46 -37.65 6.88 59.56
N PRO A 47 -36.79 7.26 60.55
CA PRO A 47 -35.35 7.41 60.30
C PRO A 47 -34.64 6.07 60.05
N VAL A 48 -35.11 4.98 60.64
CA VAL A 48 -34.51 3.65 60.42
C VAL A 48 -34.88 3.09 59.05
N GLY A 49 -36.12 3.30 58.62
CA GLY A 49 -36.56 2.90 57.28
C GLY A 49 -35.81 3.67 56.15
N GLU A 50 -35.61 4.99 56.35
CA GLU A 50 -34.89 5.80 55.41
C GLU A 50 -33.37 5.49 55.39
N PHE A 51 -32.78 5.12 56.55
CA PHE A 51 -31.40 4.69 56.62
C PHE A 51 -31.14 3.38 55.88
N PHE A 52 -32.03 2.38 56.02
CA PHE A 52 -31.93 1.12 55.27
C PHE A 52 -32.31 1.28 53.80
N ALA A 53 -33.22 2.16 53.45
CA ALA A 53 -33.56 2.48 52.06
C ALA A 53 -32.41 3.25 51.37
N GLY A 54 -31.66 4.07 52.13
CA GLY A 54 -30.46 4.73 51.66
C GLY A 54 -29.30 3.76 51.38
N ILE A 55 -29.10 2.77 52.26
CA ILE A 55 -28.07 1.74 52.08
C ILE A 55 -28.39 0.84 50.87
N GLY A 56 -29.67 0.49 50.66
CA GLY A 56 -30.11 -0.31 49.52
C GLY A 56 -29.78 0.37 48.16
N ARG A 57 -30.09 1.66 48.04
CA ARG A 57 -29.77 2.45 46.83
C ARG A 57 -28.26 2.65 46.63
N SER A 58 -27.51 2.88 47.73
CA SER A 58 -26.06 3.01 47.66
C SER A 58 -25.36 1.70 47.27
N LEU A 59 -25.91 0.55 47.60
CA LEU A 59 -25.42 -0.77 47.17
C LEU A 59 -25.73 -1.02 45.71
N GLU A 60 -26.91 -0.66 45.24
CA GLU A 60 -27.29 -0.78 43.83
C GLU A 60 -26.37 0.09 42.93
N ASP A 61 -26.12 1.35 43.30
CA ASP A 61 -25.22 2.26 42.60
C ASP A 61 -23.76 1.80 42.66
N PHE A 62 -23.35 1.08 43.70
CA PHE A 62 -22.00 0.56 43.84
C PHE A 62 -21.73 -0.69 43.01
N PHE A 63 -22.75 -1.55 42.83
CA PHE A 63 -22.62 -2.78 42.04
C PHE A 63 -22.95 -2.61 40.54
N GLN A 64 -23.68 -1.57 40.16
CA GLN A 64 -24.02 -1.24 38.77
C GLN A 64 -22.76 -1.09 37.89
N PRO A 65 -21.69 -0.35 38.26
CA PRO A 65 -20.49 -0.23 37.44
C PRO A 65 -19.73 -1.54 37.25
N ILE A 66 -19.81 -2.45 38.22
CA ILE A 66 -19.11 -3.76 38.16
C ILE A 66 -19.80 -4.72 37.21
N LEU A 67 -21.14 -4.70 37.18
CA LEU A 67 -21.94 -5.53 36.27
C LEU A 67 -21.88 -5.00 34.83
N HIS A 68 -21.95 -3.66 34.65
CA HIS A 68 -21.86 -3.03 33.36
C HIS A 68 -20.41 -3.03 32.79
N GLY A 69 -19.39 -3.05 33.66
CA GLY A 69 -17.99 -3.12 33.25
C GLY A 69 -17.67 -4.40 32.45
N ARG A 70 -18.23 -5.53 32.83
CA ARG A 70 -18.07 -6.80 32.11
C ARG A 70 -18.80 -6.80 30.76
N GLU A 71 -19.96 -6.22 30.71
CA GLU A 71 -20.74 -6.08 29.48
C GLU A 71 -20.06 -5.13 28.50
N LEU A 72 -19.59 -3.97 28.99
CA LEU A 72 -18.81 -3.02 28.19
C LEU A 72 -17.49 -3.62 27.69
N GLN A 73 -16.82 -4.43 28.53
CA GLN A 73 -15.61 -5.12 28.10
C GLN A 73 -15.90 -6.13 27.00
N LYS A 74 -16.98 -6.91 27.12
CA LYS A 74 -17.41 -7.87 26.11
C LYS A 74 -17.77 -7.18 24.80
N GLN A 75 -18.53 -6.08 24.86
CA GLN A 75 -18.86 -5.26 23.69
C GLN A 75 -17.61 -4.68 23.03
N ASN A 76 -16.61 -4.26 23.83
CA ASN A 76 -15.35 -3.76 23.31
C ASN A 76 -14.55 -4.88 22.61
N GLU A 77 -14.50 -6.08 23.17
CA GLU A 77 -13.88 -7.25 22.55
C GLU A 77 -14.60 -7.66 21.25
N GLU A 78 -15.94 -7.65 21.24
CA GLU A 78 -16.74 -7.92 20.04
C GLU A 78 -16.51 -6.85 18.94
N LEU A 79 -16.47 -5.58 19.32
CA LEU A 79 -16.18 -4.48 18.38
C LEU A 79 -14.76 -4.57 17.84
N GLN A 80 -13.77 -4.89 18.67
CA GLN A 80 -12.39 -5.09 18.21
C GLN A 80 -12.28 -6.29 17.28
N ALA A 81 -12.98 -7.39 17.56
CA ALA A 81 -13.02 -8.55 16.68
C ALA A 81 -13.66 -8.19 15.32
N LEU A 82 -14.75 -7.43 15.33
CA LEU A 82 -15.41 -6.95 14.13
C LEU A 82 -14.52 -6.00 13.32
N VAL A 83 -13.84 -5.06 13.97
CA VAL A 83 -12.88 -4.15 13.31
C VAL A 83 -11.75 -4.94 12.66
N ASN A 84 -11.19 -5.94 13.37
CA ASN A 84 -10.13 -6.79 12.83
C ASN A 84 -10.62 -7.61 11.61
N GLU A 85 -11.85 -8.13 11.69
CA GLU A 85 -12.45 -8.86 10.57
C GLU A 85 -12.71 -7.95 9.36
N LEU A 86 -13.26 -6.76 9.58
CA LEU A 86 -13.50 -5.79 8.52
C LEU A 86 -12.19 -5.32 7.88
N THR A 87 -11.16 -5.07 8.68
CA THR A 87 -9.83 -4.69 8.18
C THR A 87 -9.22 -5.81 7.31
N ARG A 88 -9.39 -7.06 7.73
CA ARG A 88 -8.93 -8.23 6.95
C ARG A 88 -9.69 -8.35 5.64
N ARG A 89 -11.03 -8.25 5.67
CA ARG A 89 -11.86 -8.29 4.46
C ARG A 89 -11.53 -7.15 3.50
N GLN A 90 -11.21 -5.97 4.03
CA GLN A 90 -10.78 -4.84 3.20
C GLN A 90 -9.44 -5.12 2.52
N ALA A 91 -8.47 -5.69 3.25
CA ALA A 91 -7.19 -6.09 2.66
C ALA A 91 -7.36 -7.15 1.56
N ASP A 92 -8.21 -8.16 1.79
CA ASP A 92 -8.52 -9.19 0.79
C ASP A 92 -9.23 -8.60 -0.44
N TYR A 93 -10.15 -7.64 -0.22
CA TYR A 93 -10.82 -6.93 -1.31
C TYR A 93 -9.84 -6.08 -2.14
N ASP A 94 -8.95 -5.34 -1.48
CA ASP A 94 -7.94 -4.51 -2.15
C ASP A 94 -6.98 -5.38 -2.96
N GLU A 95 -6.61 -6.56 -2.45
CA GLU A 95 -5.79 -7.54 -3.18
C GLU A 95 -6.51 -8.06 -4.44
N LEU A 96 -7.78 -8.48 -4.30
CA LEU A 96 -8.59 -8.96 -5.44
C LEU A 96 -8.82 -7.85 -6.47
N LYS A 97 -9.02 -6.62 -6.02
CA LYS A 97 -9.16 -5.47 -6.90
C LYS A 97 -7.86 -5.22 -7.68
N ASN A 98 -6.71 -5.24 -7.00
CA ASN A 98 -5.42 -5.08 -7.64
C ASN A 98 -5.17 -6.17 -8.69
N GLN A 99 -5.53 -7.43 -8.40
CA GLN A 99 -5.44 -8.53 -9.35
C GLN A 99 -6.38 -8.33 -10.55
N ASN A 100 -7.61 -7.85 -10.32
CA ASN A 100 -8.55 -7.57 -11.41
C ASN A 100 -8.06 -6.43 -12.31
N ASP A 101 -7.52 -5.36 -11.70
CA ASP A 101 -6.95 -4.23 -12.43
C ASP A 101 -5.73 -4.67 -13.24
N LEU A 102 -4.87 -5.55 -12.68
CA LEU A 102 -3.78 -6.18 -13.43
C LEU A 102 -4.28 -6.94 -14.66
N TYR A 103 -5.30 -7.78 -14.50
CA TYR A 103 -5.85 -8.53 -15.64
C TYR A 103 -6.44 -7.60 -16.70
N ARG A 104 -7.13 -6.53 -16.31
CA ARG A 104 -7.65 -5.53 -17.25
C ARG A 104 -6.55 -4.83 -18.02
N GLN A 105 -5.47 -4.42 -17.33
CA GLN A 105 -4.30 -3.84 -17.97
C GLN A 105 -3.64 -4.84 -18.91
N PHE A 106 -3.45 -6.08 -18.48
CA PHE A 106 -2.91 -7.16 -19.32
C PHE A 106 -3.71 -7.32 -20.61
N PHE A 107 -5.03 -7.43 -20.51
CA PHE A 107 -5.88 -7.58 -21.70
C PHE A 107 -5.83 -6.34 -22.59
N SER A 108 -5.85 -5.13 -22.04
CA SER A 108 -5.79 -3.91 -22.84
C SER A 108 -4.46 -3.75 -23.59
N ILE A 109 -3.34 -4.08 -22.96
CA ILE A 109 -2.01 -4.06 -23.58
C ILE A 109 -1.89 -5.17 -24.60
N SER A 110 -2.36 -6.39 -24.29
CA SER A 110 -2.33 -7.54 -25.19
C SER A 110 -3.19 -7.32 -26.44
N ASP A 111 -4.39 -6.76 -26.28
CA ASP A 111 -5.28 -6.45 -27.41
C ASP A 111 -4.70 -5.35 -28.32
N SER A 112 -3.99 -4.38 -27.72
CA SER A 112 -3.35 -3.31 -28.47
C SER A 112 -2.08 -3.74 -29.19
N ASN A 113 -1.43 -4.81 -28.72
CA ASN A 113 -0.15 -5.33 -29.19
C ASN A 113 -0.19 -6.85 -29.31
N ALA A 114 -1.04 -7.35 -30.17
CA ALA A 114 -1.30 -8.80 -30.35
C ALA A 114 -0.05 -9.64 -30.67
N ASP A 115 1.03 -8.99 -31.12
CA ASP A 115 2.29 -9.63 -31.45
C ASP A 115 3.25 -9.80 -30.28
N TYR A 116 2.91 -9.31 -29.08
CA TYR A 116 3.77 -9.37 -27.90
C TYR A 116 3.40 -10.56 -27.00
N THR A 117 4.43 -11.26 -26.52
CA THR A 117 4.29 -12.19 -25.41
C THR A 117 4.67 -11.46 -24.14
N LEU A 118 3.69 -11.27 -23.25
CA LEU A 118 3.83 -10.49 -22.02
C LEU A 118 3.86 -11.43 -20.82
N GLU A 119 4.82 -11.20 -19.92
CA GLU A 119 4.86 -11.87 -18.62
C GLU A 119 4.57 -10.85 -17.52
N PRO A 120 3.47 -10.99 -16.78
CA PRO A 120 3.09 -10.05 -15.72
C PRO A 120 4.00 -10.20 -14.50
N ALA A 121 4.34 -9.08 -13.89
CA ALA A 121 5.20 -9.04 -12.71
C ALA A 121 4.79 -7.95 -11.72
N THR A 122 5.07 -8.20 -10.45
CA THR A 122 4.83 -7.25 -9.36
C THR A 122 6.15 -6.68 -8.86
N VAL A 123 6.20 -5.39 -8.60
CA VAL A 123 7.33 -4.72 -7.97
C VAL A 123 7.37 -5.09 -6.49
N ILE A 124 8.42 -5.81 -6.07
CA ILE A 124 8.58 -6.31 -4.70
C ILE A 124 9.53 -5.47 -3.84
N ALA A 125 10.40 -4.70 -4.47
CA ALA A 125 11.31 -3.79 -3.75
C ALA A 125 11.78 -2.65 -4.65
N ARG A 126 12.14 -1.53 -4.03
CA ARG A 126 12.81 -0.38 -4.66
C ARG A 126 14.21 -0.24 -4.09
N VAL A 127 15.15 0.17 -4.92
CA VAL A 127 16.54 0.39 -4.48
C VAL A 127 16.64 1.81 -3.92
N ALA A 128 16.71 1.92 -2.59
CA ALA A 128 16.60 3.20 -1.88
C ALA A 128 17.73 4.22 -2.21
N ASP A 129 18.92 3.73 -2.50
CA ASP A 129 20.11 4.58 -2.77
C ASP A 129 20.38 4.76 -4.28
N ASP A 130 19.41 4.43 -5.12
CA ASP A 130 19.54 4.53 -6.56
C ASP A 130 18.73 5.74 -7.09
N PRO A 131 19.40 6.84 -7.46
CA PRO A 131 18.73 8.03 -7.97
C PRO A 131 18.01 7.80 -9.31
N SER A 132 18.36 6.74 -10.05
CA SER A 132 17.65 6.36 -11.28
C SER A 132 16.34 5.61 -11.00
N GLY A 133 16.06 5.27 -9.73
CA GLY A 133 14.80 4.63 -9.32
C GLY A 133 14.66 3.17 -9.75
N SER A 134 15.75 2.42 -9.91
CA SER A 134 15.70 0.99 -10.21
C SER A 134 14.90 0.22 -9.17
N PHE A 135 14.22 -0.84 -9.61
CA PHE A 135 13.37 -1.65 -8.76
C PHE A 135 13.52 -3.15 -9.05
N ILE A 136 12.97 -3.97 -8.16
CA ILE A 136 13.03 -5.43 -8.25
C ILE A 136 11.61 -5.97 -8.48
N ILE A 137 11.47 -6.91 -9.41
CA ILE A 137 10.23 -7.60 -9.72
C ILE A 137 10.33 -9.09 -9.36
N ASN A 138 9.16 -9.72 -9.09
CA ASN A 138 9.00 -11.08 -8.57
C ASN A 138 9.11 -12.19 -9.62
N ILE A 139 9.69 -11.91 -10.78
CA ILE A 139 9.93 -12.93 -11.83
C ILE A 139 11.41 -12.92 -12.22
N GLY A 140 11.91 -14.06 -12.68
CA GLY A 140 13.31 -14.24 -13.00
C GLY A 140 13.56 -15.30 -14.07
N GLN A 141 14.73 -15.93 -14.03
CA GLN A 141 15.14 -16.90 -15.02
C GLN A 141 14.19 -18.10 -15.11
N ALA A 142 13.55 -18.49 -13.98
CA ALA A 142 12.58 -19.60 -13.96
C ALA A 142 11.37 -19.36 -14.87
N GLN A 143 11.01 -18.09 -15.12
CA GLN A 143 9.94 -17.66 -16.05
C GLN A 143 10.46 -17.27 -17.43
N GLY A 144 11.72 -17.59 -17.75
CA GLY A 144 12.31 -17.26 -19.05
C GLY A 144 12.77 -15.83 -19.21
N ILE A 145 12.87 -15.06 -18.12
CA ILE A 145 13.32 -13.67 -18.16
C ILE A 145 14.83 -13.61 -18.42
N CYS A 146 15.22 -12.77 -19.37
CA CYS A 146 16.61 -12.50 -19.71
C CYS A 146 16.94 -11.00 -19.59
N SER A 147 18.22 -10.69 -19.38
CA SER A 147 18.71 -9.31 -19.38
C SER A 147 18.47 -8.65 -20.74
N GLY A 148 18.09 -7.37 -20.73
CA GLY A 148 17.77 -6.57 -21.91
C GLY A 148 16.32 -6.61 -22.35
N MET A 149 15.48 -7.48 -21.78
CA MET A 149 14.04 -7.51 -22.07
C MET A 149 13.37 -6.19 -21.64
N PRO A 150 12.50 -5.59 -22.47
CA PRO A 150 11.79 -4.36 -22.11
C PRO A 150 10.70 -4.61 -21.07
N VAL A 151 10.56 -3.65 -20.16
CA VAL A 151 9.58 -3.64 -19.09
C VAL A 151 8.63 -2.47 -19.30
N ILE A 152 7.33 -2.75 -19.40
CA ILE A 152 6.29 -1.77 -19.72
C ILE A 152 5.22 -1.69 -18.65
N THR A 153 4.51 -0.55 -18.64
CA THR A 153 3.23 -0.34 -17.98
C THR A 153 2.19 0.08 -19.02
N GLU A 154 0.99 0.42 -18.58
CA GLU A 154 -0.05 1.03 -19.44
C GLU A 154 0.40 2.38 -20.03
N ASP A 155 1.27 3.11 -19.34
CA ASP A 155 1.79 4.43 -19.76
C ASP A 155 2.94 4.33 -20.77
N GLY A 156 3.55 3.15 -20.94
CA GLY A 156 4.65 2.92 -21.88
C GLY A 156 5.84 2.18 -21.28
N LEU A 157 7.02 2.39 -21.88
CA LEU A 157 8.28 1.77 -21.49
C LEU A 157 8.81 2.40 -20.19
N VAL A 158 8.99 1.56 -19.14
CA VAL A 158 9.56 2.00 -17.84
C VAL A 158 11.07 1.79 -17.79
N GLY A 159 11.56 0.73 -18.43
CA GLY A 159 12.96 0.36 -18.38
C GLY A 159 13.26 -0.96 -19.04
N ILE A 160 14.39 -1.53 -18.71
CA ILE A 160 14.82 -2.84 -19.21
C ILE A 160 15.25 -3.74 -18.07
N VAL A 161 15.14 -5.04 -18.27
CA VAL A 161 15.64 -6.04 -17.33
C VAL A 161 17.16 -5.96 -17.28
N GLY A 162 17.70 -5.70 -16.10
CA GLY A 162 19.13 -5.69 -15.83
C GLY A 162 19.64 -7.06 -15.36
N ARG A 163 20.01 -7.15 -14.08
CA ARG A 163 20.48 -8.41 -13.48
C ARG A 163 19.30 -9.34 -13.19
N VAL A 164 19.42 -10.58 -13.65
CA VAL A 164 18.44 -11.63 -13.45
C VAL A 164 18.95 -12.65 -12.43
N SER A 165 18.10 -13.01 -11.46
CA SER A 165 18.24 -14.13 -10.54
C SER A 165 17.22 -15.21 -10.91
N GLU A 166 17.21 -16.33 -10.19
CA GLU A 166 16.30 -17.43 -10.48
C GLU A 166 14.81 -17.05 -10.34
N GLN A 167 14.45 -16.30 -9.28
CA GLN A 167 13.07 -15.96 -8.93
C GLN A 167 12.73 -14.47 -8.98
N TYR A 168 13.70 -13.60 -9.20
CA TYR A 168 13.51 -12.16 -9.27
C TYR A 168 14.52 -11.52 -10.21
N CYS A 169 14.23 -10.33 -10.70
CA CYS A 169 15.21 -9.56 -11.44
C CYS A 169 15.14 -8.07 -11.10
N ARG A 170 16.25 -7.37 -11.34
CA ARG A 170 16.33 -5.92 -11.21
C ARG A 170 15.99 -5.28 -12.54
N VAL A 171 15.14 -4.28 -12.51
CA VAL A 171 14.80 -3.43 -13.64
C VAL A 171 15.60 -2.14 -13.54
N LEU A 172 16.32 -1.82 -14.61
CA LEU A 172 16.99 -0.54 -14.80
C LEU A 172 16.02 0.39 -15.53
N THR A 173 15.77 1.55 -14.95
CA THR A 173 14.82 2.52 -15.53
C THR A 173 15.40 3.27 -16.71
N LEU A 174 14.60 4.00 -17.46
CA LEU A 174 15.04 4.86 -18.54
C LEU A 174 15.90 6.05 -18.06
N MET A 175 15.98 6.28 -16.74
CA MET A 175 16.85 7.31 -16.13
C MET A 175 18.23 6.78 -15.76
N ASP A 176 18.47 5.46 -15.85
CA ASP A 176 19.77 4.86 -15.56
C ASP A 176 20.77 5.15 -16.69
N PRO A 177 21.95 5.73 -16.40
CA PRO A 177 22.95 6.08 -17.44
C PRO A 177 23.47 4.89 -18.26
N THR A 178 23.28 3.67 -17.79
CA THR A 178 23.68 2.46 -18.52
C THR A 178 22.62 2.01 -19.53
N VAL A 179 21.41 2.59 -19.47
CA VAL A 179 20.30 2.27 -20.37
C VAL A 179 20.37 3.16 -21.60
N ASN A 180 20.44 2.51 -22.76
CA ASN A 180 20.42 3.17 -24.06
C ASN A 180 19.30 2.52 -24.90
N VAL A 181 18.35 3.34 -25.35
CA VAL A 181 17.19 2.87 -26.13
C VAL A 181 17.12 3.67 -27.44
N GLY A 182 17.03 2.98 -28.57
CA GLY A 182 16.74 3.63 -29.83
C GLY A 182 15.32 4.22 -29.82
N VAL A 183 15.19 5.50 -30.04
CA VAL A 183 13.91 6.23 -30.03
C VAL A 183 13.67 6.94 -31.36
N LEU A 184 12.43 7.32 -31.57
CA LEU A 184 11.90 7.92 -32.77
C LEU A 184 10.87 8.97 -32.38
N ASP A 185 10.97 10.15 -32.94
CA ASP A 185 9.91 11.14 -32.91
C ASP A 185 8.77 10.68 -33.82
N SER A 186 7.57 10.55 -33.29
CA SER A 186 6.42 10.04 -34.04
C SER A 186 5.90 11.00 -35.11
N ALA A 187 6.18 12.30 -34.99
CA ALA A 187 5.74 13.34 -35.93
C ALA A 187 6.71 13.53 -37.08
N THR A 188 8.00 13.65 -36.78
CA THR A 188 9.05 13.95 -37.78
C THR A 188 9.74 12.71 -38.28
N LEU A 189 9.59 11.56 -37.63
CA LEU A 189 10.32 10.32 -37.85
C LEU A 189 11.85 10.45 -37.67
N ASP A 190 12.26 11.49 -36.97
CA ASP A 190 13.67 11.67 -36.62
C ASP A 190 14.06 10.68 -35.52
N THR A 191 15.19 10.04 -35.73
CA THR A 191 15.69 9.01 -34.81
C THR A 191 16.78 9.58 -33.91
N GLY A 192 16.82 9.05 -32.67
CA GLY A 192 17.87 9.36 -31.70
C GLY A 192 18.10 8.18 -30.78
N ILE A 193 18.95 8.38 -29.79
CA ILE A 193 19.21 7.41 -28.72
C ILE A 193 18.79 8.08 -27.40
N LEU A 194 17.83 7.49 -26.71
CA LEU A 194 17.57 7.86 -25.33
C LEU A 194 18.69 7.31 -24.47
N THR A 195 19.29 8.17 -23.67
CA THR A 195 20.31 7.85 -22.66
C THR A 195 19.80 8.34 -21.31
N GLY A 196 19.81 7.47 -20.30
CA GLY A 196 19.45 7.87 -18.94
C GLY A 196 20.44 8.91 -18.40
N ASP A 197 19.91 9.85 -17.63
CA ASP A 197 20.73 10.89 -16.99
C ASP A 197 20.22 11.14 -15.56
N VAL A 198 21.09 10.84 -14.59
CA VAL A 198 20.74 10.99 -13.16
C VAL A 198 20.45 12.45 -12.79
N SER A 199 21.06 13.41 -13.49
CA SER A 199 20.80 14.83 -13.22
C SER A 199 19.39 15.25 -13.63
N LEU A 200 18.76 14.55 -14.56
CA LEU A 200 17.39 14.76 -15.03
C LEU A 200 16.36 13.87 -14.30
N ALA A 201 16.82 12.94 -13.46
CA ALA A 201 15.95 11.99 -12.76
C ALA A 201 14.95 12.68 -11.82
N ALA A 202 15.33 13.80 -11.20
CA ALA A 202 14.43 14.58 -10.34
C ALA A 202 13.22 15.16 -11.12
N ASP A 203 13.40 15.43 -12.40
CA ASP A 203 12.35 15.94 -13.31
C ASP A 203 11.64 14.80 -14.05
N SER A 204 11.97 13.54 -13.72
CA SER A 204 11.46 12.35 -14.42
C SER A 204 11.73 12.41 -15.92
N ALA A 205 12.93 12.81 -16.28
CA ALA A 205 13.34 13.02 -17.67
C ALA A 205 14.60 12.21 -18.02
N ALA A 206 14.79 12.00 -19.31
CA ALA A 206 15.97 11.39 -19.89
C ALA A 206 16.45 12.21 -21.08
N ARG A 207 17.69 12.01 -21.49
CA ARG A 207 18.25 12.71 -22.63
C ARG A 207 18.07 11.91 -23.92
N MET A 208 17.77 12.61 -25.03
CA MET A 208 17.77 12.08 -26.38
C MET A 208 18.96 12.65 -27.14
N ASP A 209 19.91 11.80 -27.47
CA ASP A 209 21.12 12.15 -28.16
C ASP A 209 21.00 11.88 -29.67
N TYR A 210 21.87 12.46 -30.47
CA TYR A 210 22.05 12.23 -31.92
C TYR A 210 20.87 12.64 -32.80
N LEU A 211 20.04 13.60 -32.38
CA LEU A 211 19.10 14.23 -33.30
C LEU A 211 19.87 15.02 -34.41
N ARG A 212 19.33 14.97 -35.62
CA ARG A 212 19.94 15.70 -36.74
C ARG A 212 19.82 17.21 -36.53
N LEU A 213 20.82 18.00 -37.00
CA LEU A 213 20.79 19.46 -36.91
C LEU A 213 19.59 20.10 -37.61
N GLN A 214 19.08 19.44 -38.66
CA GLN A 214 17.89 19.87 -39.41
C GLN A 214 16.60 19.22 -38.91
N SER A 215 16.64 18.60 -37.75
CA SER A 215 15.41 18.01 -37.14
C SER A 215 14.37 19.11 -36.88
N GLU A 216 13.13 18.84 -37.26
CA GLU A 216 11.97 19.68 -36.98
C GLU A 216 11.25 19.26 -35.72
N ALA A 217 11.86 18.37 -34.91
CA ALA A 217 11.32 17.89 -33.65
C ALA A 217 11.03 19.05 -32.69
N ALA A 218 9.82 19.12 -32.20
CA ALA A 218 9.31 20.23 -31.40
C ALA A 218 8.91 19.77 -29.97
N SER A 219 8.90 20.73 -29.05
CA SER A 219 8.38 20.48 -27.71
C SER A 219 6.93 20.04 -27.77
N GLY A 220 6.62 18.92 -27.08
CA GLY A 220 5.31 18.28 -27.09
C GLY A 220 5.20 17.07 -28.02
N ASP A 221 6.18 16.81 -28.87
CA ASP A 221 6.18 15.65 -29.76
C ASP A 221 6.28 14.34 -28.96
N LEU A 222 5.53 13.34 -29.40
CA LEU A 222 5.53 12.03 -28.80
C LEU A 222 6.75 11.23 -29.26
N ILE A 223 7.54 10.79 -28.31
CA ILE A 223 8.70 9.93 -28.52
C ILE A 223 8.33 8.48 -28.24
N ILE A 224 8.63 7.63 -29.21
CA ILE A 224 8.38 6.18 -29.14
C ILE A 224 9.69 5.42 -29.41
N THR A 225 9.71 4.13 -29.08
CA THR A 225 10.85 3.26 -29.41
C THR A 225 10.96 3.06 -30.92
N SER A 226 12.18 3.08 -31.45
CA SER A 226 12.45 2.93 -32.89
C SER A 226 12.50 1.47 -33.36
N GLY A 227 12.67 0.52 -32.45
CA GLY A 227 12.91 -0.90 -32.81
C GLY A 227 14.34 -1.20 -33.28
N TYR A 228 15.22 -0.20 -33.37
CA TYR A 228 16.60 -0.42 -33.79
C TYR A 228 17.35 -1.25 -32.75
N GLY A 229 18.21 -2.15 -33.25
CA GLY A 229 18.93 -3.10 -32.40
C GLY A 229 18.18 -4.40 -32.13
N GLY A 230 16.86 -4.48 -32.40
CA GLY A 230 16.08 -5.70 -32.32
C GLY A 230 15.90 -6.27 -30.92
N MET A 231 16.18 -5.50 -29.86
CA MET A 231 15.99 -5.91 -28.46
C MET A 231 14.72 -5.34 -27.84
N ILE A 232 14.23 -4.23 -28.38
CA ILE A 232 13.02 -3.54 -27.92
C ILE A 232 12.11 -3.37 -29.14
N PRO A 233 10.82 -3.75 -29.06
CA PRO A 233 9.90 -3.57 -30.16
C PRO A 233 9.72 -2.08 -30.50
N GLN A 234 9.38 -1.79 -31.74
CA GLN A 234 9.05 -0.45 -32.19
C GLN A 234 7.67 -0.03 -31.67
N GLY A 235 7.49 1.27 -31.40
CA GLY A 235 6.18 1.85 -31.13
C GLY A 235 5.79 1.93 -29.66
N LEU A 236 6.63 1.48 -28.72
CA LEU A 236 6.35 1.68 -27.30
C LEU A 236 6.49 3.17 -26.95
N THR A 237 5.50 3.71 -26.27
CA THR A 237 5.57 5.09 -25.75
C THR A 237 6.72 5.23 -24.76
N VAL A 238 7.54 6.25 -24.96
CA VAL A 238 8.64 6.61 -24.04
C VAL A 238 8.28 7.86 -23.26
N GLY A 239 7.80 8.90 -23.93
CA GLY A 239 7.46 10.17 -23.32
C GLY A 239 7.24 11.27 -24.34
N TYR A 240 7.40 12.49 -23.89
CA TYR A 240 7.22 13.69 -24.73
C TYR A 240 8.49 14.54 -24.72
N LEU A 241 8.87 15.02 -25.89
CA LEU A 241 9.99 15.95 -26.03
C LEU A 241 9.65 17.25 -25.29
N SER A 242 10.50 17.69 -24.38
CA SER A 242 10.29 18.94 -23.63
C SER A 242 11.03 20.11 -24.24
N GLU A 243 12.28 19.90 -24.62
CA GLU A 243 13.12 20.90 -25.24
C GLU A 243 14.20 20.27 -26.11
N THR A 244 14.75 21.03 -27.02
CA THR A 244 15.89 20.65 -27.83
C THR A 244 16.98 21.73 -27.76
N ALA A 245 18.23 21.30 -27.68
CA ALA A 245 19.40 22.20 -27.65
C ALA A 245 20.50 21.69 -28.57
N LEU A 246 21.43 22.56 -28.92
CA LEU A 246 22.61 22.14 -29.66
C LEU A 246 23.52 21.33 -28.73
N ALA A 247 23.92 20.13 -29.14
CA ALA A 247 24.85 19.31 -28.39
C ALA A 247 26.22 20.03 -28.23
N ALA A 248 26.94 19.70 -27.17
CA ALA A 248 28.25 20.29 -26.90
C ALA A 248 29.25 20.12 -28.04
N THR A 249 29.07 19.11 -28.87
CA THR A 249 29.89 18.84 -30.07
C THR A 249 29.58 19.79 -31.25
N GLY A 250 28.43 20.46 -31.24
CA GLY A 250 27.93 21.31 -32.33
C GLY A 250 27.53 20.55 -33.60
N LEU A 251 27.51 19.22 -33.57
CA LEU A 251 27.25 18.36 -34.75
C LEU A 251 25.84 17.77 -34.78
N THR A 252 25.18 17.71 -33.61
CA THR A 252 23.84 17.14 -33.42
C THR A 252 23.03 18.02 -32.49
N LEU A 253 21.72 17.78 -32.44
CA LEU A 253 20.85 18.29 -31.35
C LEU A 253 20.73 17.22 -30.26
N GLU A 254 20.55 17.70 -29.04
CA GLU A 254 20.14 16.92 -27.87
C GLU A 254 18.73 17.34 -27.49
N GLY A 255 17.89 16.39 -27.08
CA GLY A 255 16.57 16.65 -26.58
C GLY A 255 16.40 16.14 -25.16
N HIS A 256 15.52 16.77 -24.38
CA HIS A 256 15.08 16.23 -23.11
C HIS A 256 13.70 15.61 -23.29
N ILE A 257 13.53 14.35 -22.87
CA ILE A 257 12.28 13.61 -22.94
C ILE A 257 11.70 13.53 -21.54
N LYS A 258 10.51 14.08 -21.33
CA LYS A 258 9.75 13.83 -20.11
C LYS A 258 9.08 12.47 -20.24
N LEU A 259 9.45 11.54 -19.36
CA LEU A 259 9.00 10.15 -19.39
C LEU A 259 7.51 10.05 -19.06
N SER A 260 6.76 9.21 -19.80
CA SER A 260 5.34 8.94 -19.54
C SER A 260 5.19 7.92 -18.42
N ALA A 261 5.97 6.85 -18.46
CA ALA A 261 5.91 5.77 -17.47
C ALA A 261 6.90 6.05 -16.32
N LEU A 262 6.37 6.39 -15.15
CA LEU A 262 7.19 6.72 -13.99
C LEU A 262 7.44 5.49 -13.11
N PRO A 263 8.70 5.18 -12.77
CA PRO A 263 9.03 4.05 -11.91
C PRO A 263 8.34 4.12 -10.54
N GLU A 264 8.12 5.32 -10.01
CA GLU A 264 7.50 5.55 -8.70
C GLU A 264 6.05 5.03 -8.64
N ASN A 265 5.34 5.11 -9.75
CA ASN A 265 3.95 4.68 -9.86
C ASN A 265 3.82 3.19 -10.21
N ALA A 266 4.89 2.58 -10.73
CA ALA A 266 4.88 1.20 -11.16
C ALA A 266 4.73 0.26 -9.94
N ARG A 267 3.60 -0.38 -9.80
CA ARG A 267 3.36 -1.48 -8.85
C ARG A 267 3.32 -2.82 -9.55
N GLN A 268 2.73 -2.82 -10.72
CA GLN A 268 2.61 -3.96 -11.61
C GLN A 268 3.19 -3.55 -12.96
N VAL A 269 3.94 -4.45 -13.56
CA VAL A 269 4.62 -4.24 -14.84
C VAL A 269 4.50 -5.49 -15.69
N PHE A 270 4.77 -5.35 -16.97
CA PHE A 270 4.81 -6.46 -17.91
C PHE A 270 6.19 -6.51 -18.56
N VAL A 271 6.77 -7.69 -18.61
CA VAL A 271 8.01 -7.93 -19.35
C VAL A 271 7.66 -8.50 -20.72
N ILE A 272 8.13 -7.88 -21.78
CA ILE A 272 7.98 -8.42 -23.14
C ILE A 272 9.05 -9.49 -23.35
N THR A 273 8.61 -10.74 -23.37
CA THR A 273 9.51 -11.90 -23.50
C THR A 273 9.75 -12.31 -24.97
N ALA A 274 8.79 -12.03 -25.83
CA ALA A 274 8.90 -12.24 -27.26
C ALA A 274 8.02 -11.25 -28.04
N TYR A 275 8.44 -10.90 -29.23
CA TYR A 275 7.68 -10.09 -30.18
C TYR A 275 8.10 -10.38 -31.61
N THR A 276 7.18 -10.13 -32.54
CA THR A 276 7.47 -10.30 -33.98
C THR A 276 8.20 -9.05 -34.48
N VAL A 277 9.46 -9.20 -34.84
CA VAL A 277 10.19 -8.12 -35.53
C VAL A 277 9.65 -8.02 -36.95
N SER A 278 8.98 -6.91 -37.27
CA SER A 278 8.67 -6.59 -38.68
C SER A 278 9.98 -6.30 -39.39
N ARG A 279 10.60 -7.35 -39.93
CA ARG A 279 11.85 -7.21 -40.68
C ARG A 279 11.50 -6.55 -42.02
N ALA A 280 12.00 -5.36 -42.27
CA ALA A 280 12.09 -4.85 -43.64
C ALA A 280 12.73 -5.92 -44.51
N PRO A 281 12.20 -6.21 -45.72
CA PRO A 281 12.82 -7.20 -46.60
C PRO A 281 14.30 -6.84 -46.74
N ALA A 282 15.17 -7.81 -46.43
CA ALA A 282 16.59 -7.67 -46.67
C ALA A 282 16.76 -7.30 -48.16
N GLU A 283 17.36 -6.16 -48.49
CA GLU A 283 17.80 -5.88 -49.83
C GLU A 283 18.64 -7.09 -50.26
N GLU A 284 18.15 -7.86 -51.20
CA GLU A 284 18.93 -8.87 -51.87
C GLU A 284 20.13 -8.14 -52.49
N SER A 285 21.32 -8.35 -51.89
CA SER A 285 22.56 -7.94 -52.47
C SER A 285 22.63 -8.48 -53.90
N PRO A 286 22.74 -7.65 -54.92
CA PRO A 286 22.80 -8.18 -56.31
C PRO A 286 23.98 -9.12 -56.39
N ALA A 287 23.68 -10.38 -56.67
CA ALA A 287 24.68 -11.42 -56.94
C ALA A 287 25.67 -10.89 -57.98
N GLY A 288 26.89 -10.67 -57.53
CA GLY A 288 27.98 -10.22 -58.38
C GLY A 288 28.15 -11.19 -59.55
N ASN A 289 27.89 -10.70 -60.71
CA ASN A 289 28.28 -11.31 -61.97
C ASN A 289 29.80 -11.30 -62.00
N ALA A 290 30.42 -12.43 -61.77
CA ALA A 290 31.84 -12.62 -62.08
C ALA A 290 31.99 -13.09 -63.51
N PRO A 291 32.96 -12.58 -64.26
CA PRO A 291 33.19 -12.92 -65.64
C PRO A 291 33.78 -14.32 -65.87
#